data_539c87a78b4a8b0de96f583406166e0b
#
_entry.id   539c87a78b4a8b0de96f583406166e0b
#
_cell.length_a   1.000
_cell.length_b   1.000
_cell.length_c   1.000
_cell.angle_alpha   90.00
_cell.angle_beta   90.00
_cell.angle_gamma   90.00
#
_symmetry.space_group_name_H-M   'P 1'
#
loop_
_entity.id
_entity.type
_entity.pdbx_description
1 polymer ?
#
loop_
_entity_poly.entity_id
_entity_poly.type
_entity_poly.pdbx_seq_one_letter_code
_entity_poly.pdbx_strand_id
1 'polypeptide(L)'
;MLRNFVTACLLTFLGIFFIGAPASQSEPRTVTLDLFMIDYKFIPNHLTFERDVHYRLHMENHGKETHEVTAPTFFGTTQIDNPEVLNREHTEVVMQPGDVKDLLLTPHKPGTYDLRCSDHDWNGMVGGITVE
;
A
#
# COMPACT_ATOMS: atom_id res chain seq x y z
N MET A 1 54.35 -28.45 64.18
CA MET A 1 53.62 -27.24 63.73
C MET A 1 53.58 -27.25 62.23
N LEU A 2 52.46 -27.74 61.65
CA LEU A 2 52.18 -27.72 60.23
C LEU A 2 51.36 -26.49 59.91
N ARG A 3 51.85 -25.60 59.01
CA ARG A 3 51.11 -24.47 58.47
C ARG A 3 50.56 -24.87 57.10
N ASN A 4 49.26 -25.07 57.01
CA ASN A 4 48.58 -25.36 55.77
C ASN A 4 48.41 -24.03 54.98
N PHE A 5 49.02 -23.92 53.82
CA PHE A 5 48.73 -22.86 52.85
C PHE A 5 47.58 -23.36 51.93
N VAL A 6 46.43 -22.70 52.09
CA VAL A 6 45.31 -22.87 51.17
C VAL A 6 45.52 -21.90 50.01
N THR A 7 45.83 -22.41 48.85
CA THR A 7 45.93 -21.62 47.62
C THR A 7 44.54 -21.46 47.03
N ALA A 8 43.99 -20.24 47.11
CA ALA A 8 42.72 -19.90 46.46
C ALA A 8 42.97 -19.66 44.97
N CYS A 9 42.39 -20.53 44.13
CA CYS A 9 42.39 -20.37 42.68
C CYS A 9 41.22 -19.46 42.28
N LEU A 10 41.50 -18.20 41.88
CA LEU A 10 40.52 -17.28 41.31
C LEU A 10 40.30 -17.66 39.85
N LEU A 11 39.15 -18.27 39.56
CA LEU A 11 38.63 -18.44 38.19
C LEU A 11 37.92 -17.15 37.74
N THR A 12 38.62 -16.36 36.93
CA THR A 12 38.00 -15.22 36.24
C THR A 12 37.16 -15.69 35.09
N PHE A 13 35.83 -15.65 35.25
CA PHE A 13 34.88 -15.88 34.16
C PHE A 13 34.88 -14.64 33.25
N LEU A 14 35.48 -14.74 32.06
CA LEU A 14 35.43 -13.75 31.02
C LEU A 14 34.06 -13.90 30.29
N GLY A 15 33.07 -13.13 30.71
CA GLY A 15 31.76 -13.11 30.05
C GLY A 15 31.86 -12.42 28.67
N ILE A 16 31.70 -13.17 27.61
CA ILE A 16 31.61 -12.63 26.25
C ILE A 16 30.20 -12.06 26.10
N PHE A 17 30.06 -10.71 26.17
CA PHE A 17 28.85 -10.02 25.83
C PHE A 17 28.71 -10.00 24.29
N PHE A 18 27.82 -10.83 23.74
CA PHE A 18 27.35 -10.67 22.36
C PHE A 18 26.44 -9.44 22.29
N ILE A 19 26.98 -8.33 21.83
CA ILE A 19 26.18 -7.16 21.46
C ILE A 19 25.56 -7.50 20.09
N GLY A 20 24.33 -8.01 20.10
CA GLY A 20 23.54 -8.17 18.90
C GLY A 20 23.31 -6.79 18.26
N ALA A 21 23.77 -6.60 17.02
CA ALA A 21 23.48 -5.39 16.27
C ALA A 21 21.94 -5.27 16.10
N PRO A 22 21.33 -4.08 16.33
CA PRO A 22 19.92 -3.92 16.07
C PRO A 22 19.66 -4.17 14.59
N ALA A 23 18.72 -5.09 14.29
CA ALA A 23 18.23 -5.27 12.93
C ALA A 23 17.63 -3.93 12.49
N SER A 24 18.18 -3.32 11.46
CA SER A 24 17.64 -2.13 10.83
C SER A 24 16.27 -2.51 10.25
N GLN A 25 15.19 -2.20 10.96
CA GLN A 25 13.85 -2.27 10.42
C GLN A 25 13.72 -1.10 9.44
N SER A 26 13.82 -1.40 8.14
CA SER A 26 13.45 -0.42 7.12
C SER A 26 11.97 -0.12 7.30
N GLU A 27 11.62 1.14 7.56
CA GLU A 27 10.25 1.62 7.55
C GLU A 27 9.56 1.18 6.25
N PRO A 28 8.31 0.71 6.32
CA PRO A 28 7.58 0.29 5.13
C PRO A 28 7.47 1.47 4.15
N ARG A 29 8.09 1.32 3.00
CA ARG A 29 8.10 2.36 1.96
C ARG A 29 6.74 2.41 1.29
N THR A 30 6.06 3.56 1.37
CA THR A 30 4.84 3.83 0.61
C THR A 30 5.21 4.32 -0.80
N VAL A 31 4.70 3.64 -1.82
CA VAL A 31 4.85 4.03 -3.23
C VAL A 31 3.64 4.86 -3.65
N THR A 32 3.85 6.00 -4.31
CA THR A 32 2.74 6.79 -4.87
C THR A 32 2.52 6.44 -6.32
N LEU A 33 1.25 6.19 -6.69
CA LEU A 33 0.78 6.13 -8.07
C LEU A 33 -0.25 7.24 -8.27
N ASP A 34 -0.13 7.96 -9.39
CA ASP A 34 -1.06 9.03 -9.75
C ASP A 34 -2.09 8.51 -10.76
N LEU A 35 -3.34 8.91 -10.57
CA LEU A 35 -4.46 8.65 -11.47
C LEU A 35 -5.25 9.93 -11.68
N PHE A 36 -5.19 10.47 -12.88
CA PHE A 36 -5.95 11.65 -13.26
C PHE A 36 -7.21 11.24 -14.05
N MET A 37 -8.31 11.94 -13.79
CA MET A 37 -9.53 11.84 -14.56
C MET A 37 -9.74 13.12 -15.32
N ILE A 38 -10.00 13.00 -16.61
CA ILE A 38 -10.55 14.05 -17.46
C ILE A 38 -11.80 13.48 -18.11
N ASP A 39 -12.64 14.32 -18.71
CA ASP A 39 -13.90 13.85 -19.24
C ASP A 39 -13.69 12.69 -20.21
N TYR A 40 -14.19 11.55 -19.74
CA TYR A 40 -14.24 10.20 -20.27
C TYR A 40 -12.91 9.47 -20.41
N LYS A 41 -11.89 9.85 -19.60
CA LYS A 41 -10.59 9.15 -19.62
C LYS A 41 -9.97 9.06 -18.23
N PHE A 42 -9.33 7.90 -17.99
CA PHE A 42 -8.31 7.73 -16.96
C PHE A 42 -6.91 7.96 -17.53
N ILE A 43 -6.04 8.62 -16.79
CA ILE A 43 -4.64 8.87 -17.17
C ILE A 43 -3.73 8.55 -15.97
N PRO A 44 -2.93 7.48 -16.05
CA PRO A 44 -2.95 6.46 -17.10
C PRO A 44 -4.23 5.63 -17.08
N ASN A 45 -4.57 4.96 -18.17
CA ASN A 45 -5.72 4.05 -18.22
C ASN A 45 -5.38 2.62 -17.75
N HIS A 46 -4.14 2.36 -17.36
CA HIS A 46 -3.69 1.12 -16.78
C HIS A 46 -2.78 1.39 -15.59
N LEU A 47 -3.10 0.76 -14.44
CA LEU A 47 -2.31 0.83 -13.22
C LEU A 47 -1.65 -0.52 -12.97
N THR A 48 -0.37 -0.51 -12.60
CA THR A 48 0.37 -1.71 -12.21
C THR A 48 0.82 -1.58 -10.75
N PHE A 49 0.51 -2.60 -9.96
CA PHE A 49 0.88 -2.72 -8.57
C PHE A 49 1.75 -3.97 -8.36
N GLU A 50 2.71 -3.89 -7.48
CA GLU A 50 3.41 -5.06 -6.94
C GLU A 50 2.63 -5.60 -5.74
N ARG A 51 2.51 -6.93 -5.67
CA ARG A 51 1.87 -7.61 -4.54
C ARG A 51 2.59 -7.29 -3.23
N ASP A 52 1.82 -7.10 -2.17
CA ASP A 52 2.28 -6.86 -0.79
C ASP A 52 3.09 -5.56 -0.61
N VAL A 53 3.08 -4.66 -1.59
CA VAL A 53 3.65 -3.31 -1.48
C VAL A 53 2.56 -2.32 -1.08
N HIS A 54 2.90 -1.43 -0.15
CA HIS A 54 1.98 -0.39 0.32
C HIS A 54 2.01 0.81 -0.63
N TYR A 55 0.83 1.22 -1.10
CA TYR A 55 0.64 2.31 -2.05
C TYR A 55 -0.22 3.44 -1.51
N ARG A 56 0.06 4.64 -2.00
CA ARG A 56 -0.85 5.77 -2.03
C ARG A 56 -1.30 5.97 -3.48
N LEU A 57 -2.54 5.61 -3.78
CA LEU A 57 -3.17 5.95 -5.06
C LEU A 57 -3.69 7.38 -4.96
N HIS A 58 -2.98 8.31 -5.58
CA HIS A 58 -3.32 9.72 -5.62
C HIS A 58 -4.23 9.98 -6.83
N MET A 59 -5.43 10.48 -6.57
CA MET A 59 -6.46 10.65 -7.59
C MET A 59 -6.87 12.11 -7.69
N GLU A 60 -6.96 12.63 -8.91
CA GLU A 60 -7.42 13.99 -9.18
C GLU A 60 -8.44 14.01 -10.32
N ASN A 61 -9.58 14.70 -10.13
CA ASN A 61 -10.56 14.91 -11.18
C ASN A 61 -10.38 16.30 -11.81
N HIS A 62 -9.77 16.34 -12.97
CA HIS A 62 -9.58 17.55 -13.79
C HIS A 62 -10.70 17.76 -14.83
N GLY A 63 -11.71 16.87 -14.85
CA GLY A 63 -12.86 16.97 -15.72
C GLY A 63 -13.90 17.99 -15.22
N LYS A 64 -14.99 18.10 -15.96
CA LYS A 64 -16.11 18.98 -15.64
C LYS A 64 -17.28 18.24 -15.01
N GLU A 65 -17.24 16.92 -15.05
CA GLU A 65 -18.26 16.03 -14.53
C GLU A 65 -17.75 15.21 -13.35
N THR A 66 -18.67 14.64 -12.59
CA THR A 66 -18.35 13.63 -11.58
C THR A 66 -17.89 12.36 -12.27
N HIS A 67 -16.80 11.79 -11.77
CA HIS A 67 -16.27 10.50 -12.22
C HIS A 67 -16.12 9.53 -11.06
N GLU A 68 -16.15 8.24 -11.35
CA GLU A 68 -15.96 7.17 -10.38
C GLU A 68 -14.74 6.32 -10.77
N VAL A 69 -13.94 5.99 -9.78
CA VAL A 69 -12.89 4.98 -9.89
C VAL A 69 -13.48 3.68 -9.38
N THR A 70 -14.14 2.94 -10.27
CA THR A 70 -14.90 1.73 -9.95
C THR A 70 -14.07 0.48 -10.25
N ALA A 71 -13.74 -0.28 -9.22
CA ALA A 71 -12.95 -1.52 -9.34
C ALA A 71 -13.32 -2.53 -8.22
N PRO A 72 -14.57 -3.03 -8.18
CA PRO A 72 -15.08 -3.78 -7.04
C PRO A 72 -14.29 -5.06 -6.74
N THR A 73 -13.86 -5.80 -7.77
CA THR A 73 -13.08 -7.03 -7.58
C THR A 73 -11.68 -6.73 -7.05
N PHE A 74 -11.05 -5.66 -7.51
CA PHE A 74 -9.74 -5.22 -7.02
C PHE A 74 -9.84 -4.76 -5.56
N PHE A 75 -10.76 -3.86 -5.24
CA PHE A 75 -10.93 -3.37 -3.86
C PHE A 75 -11.33 -4.49 -2.90
N GLY A 76 -12.14 -5.45 -3.35
CA GLY A 76 -12.54 -6.60 -2.54
C GLY A 76 -11.42 -7.60 -2.22
N THR A 77 -10.27 -7.53 -2.91
CA THR A 77 -9.09 -8.39 -2.69
C THR A 77 -7.87 -7.63 -2.21
N THR A 78 -8.03 -6.36 -1.89
CA THR A 78 -6.97 -5.42 -1.50
C THR A 78 -7.20 -4.95 -0.07
N GLN A 79 -6.15 -4.87 0.73
CA GLN A 79 -6.23 -4.20 2.02
C GLN A 79 -6.35 -2.69 1.78
N ILE A 80 -7.37 -2.07 2.37
CA ILE A 80 -7.60 -0.62 2.31
C ILE A 80 -7.43 -0.06 3.72
N ASP A 81 -6.54 0.91 3.90
CA ASP A 81 -6.22 1.45 5.23
C ASP A 81 -7.10 2.66 5.58
N ASN A 82 -7.68 3.33 4.59
CA ASN A 82 -8.60 4.46 4.76
C ASN A 82 -9.91 4.25 3.99
N PRO A 83 -10.73 3.25 4.39
CA PRO A 83 -11.92 2.81 3.65
C PRO A 83 -13.02 3.90 3.52
N GLU A 84 -12.96 4.96 4.31
CA GLU A 84 -13.89 6.09 4.23
C GLU A 84 -13.76 6.89 2.92
N VAL A 85 -12.69 6.69 2.15
CA VAL A 85 -12.50 7.28 0.82
C VAL A 85 -13.36 6.58 -0.23
N LEU A 86 -13.66 5.29 -0.01
CA LEU A 86 -14.56 4.51 -0.86
C LEU A 86 -16.03 4.84 -0.57
N ASN A 87 -16.89 4.51 -1.51
CA ASN A 87 -18.34 4.50 -1.27
C ASN A 87 -18.70 3.46 -0.19
N ARG A 88 -19.97 3.48 0.26
CA ARG A 88 -20.45 2.60 1.32
C ARG A 88 -20.30 1.10 1.01
N GLU A 89 -20.42 0.73 -0.26
CA GLU A 89 -20.32 -0.64 -0.76
C GLU A 89 -18.86 -1.07 -0.99
N HIS A 90 -17.89 -0.17 -0.80
CA HIS A 90 -16.46 -0.36 -1.04
C HIS A 90 -16.14 -0.80 -2.48
N THR A 91 -16.87 -0.30 -3.44
CA THR A 91 -16.74 -0.66 -4.86
C THR A 91 -16.10 0.41 -5.72
N GLU A 92 -16.12 1.67 -5.24
CA GLU A 92 -15.66 2.82 -6.03
C GLU A 92 -15.28 4.03 -5.16
N VAL A 93 -14.46 4.91 -5.71
CA VAL A 93 -14.21 6.27 -5.22
C VAL A 93 -14.94 7.26 -6.11
N VAL A 94 -15.84 8.04 -5.53
CA VAL A 94 -16.56 9.11 -6.24
C VAL A 94 -15.74 10.39 -6.20
N MET A 95 -15.50 11.01 -7.37
CA MET A 95 -14.65 12.18 -7.54
C MET A 95 -15.45 13.32 -8.21
N GLN A 96 -15.80 14.33 -7.44
CA GLN A 96 -16.41 15.56 -7.98
C GLN A 96 -15.38 16.35 -8.80
N PRO A 97 -15.79 17.23 -9.73
CA PRO A 97 -14.87 18.13 -10.40
C PRO A 97 -13.98 18.90 -9.43
N GLY A 98 -12.66 18.81 -9.62
CA GLY A 98 -11.65 19.44 -8.75
C GLY A 98 -11.29 18.67 -7.49
N ASP A 99 -11.90 17.50 -7.23
CA ASP A 99 -11.53 16.67 -6.09
C ASP A 99 -10.11 16.13 -6.23
N VAL A 100 -9.43 16.07 -5.08
CA VAL A 100 -8.15 15.38 -4.88
C VAL A 100 -8.33 14.41 -3.71
N LYS A 101 -8.09 13.12 -3.93
CA LYS A 101 -8.22 12.08 -2.91
C LYS A 101 -7.06 11.10 -2.96
N ASP A 102 -6.67 10.63 -1.79
CA ASP A 102 -5.66 9.58 -1.64
C ASP A 102 -6.31 8.32 -1.08
N LEU A 103 -6.12 7.19 -1.76
CA LEU A 103 -6.50 5.88 -1.25
C LEU A 103 -5.22 5.12 -0.84
N LEU A 104 -5.15 4.73 0.43
CA LEU A 104 -4.04 3.96 0.99
C LEU A 104 -4.37 2.48 0.92
N LEU A 105 -3.54 1.70 0.22
CA LEU A 105 -3.86 0.33 -0.10
C LEU A 105 -2.64 -0.58 -0.22
N THR A 106 -2.87 -1.88 0.02
CA THR A 106 -1.87 -2.95 -0.21
C THR A 106 -2.55 -4.09 -0.96
N PRO A 107 -2.24 -4.31 -2.25
CA PRO A 107 -2.80 -5.42 -3.01
C PRO A 107 -2.15 -6.74 -2.58
N HIS A 108 -2.96 -7.80 -2.40
CA HIS A 108 -2.46 -9.11 -1.99
C HIS A 108 -2.64 -10.20 -3.05
N LYS A 109 -3.56 -10.02 -3.99
CA LYS A 109 -3.91 -11.05 -4.97
C LYS A 109 -3.43 -10.66 -6.37
N PRO A 110 -2.43 -11.38 -6.92
CA PRO A 110 -2.00 -11.19 -8.31
C PRO A 110 -3.13 -11.43 -9.31
N GLY A 111 -3.11 -10.69 -10.40
CA GLY A 111 -4.09 -10.82 -11.48
C GLY A 111 -4.37 -9.51 -12.19
N THR A 112 -5.31 -9.57 -13.12
CA THR A 112 -5.83 -8.41 -13.87
C THR A 112 -7.26 -8.11 -13.42
N TYR A 113 -7.58 -6.83 -13.30
CA TYR A 113 -8.85 -6.35 -12.79
C TYR A 113 -9.37 -5.23 -13.68
N ASP A 114 -10.70 -5.14 -13.78
CA ASP A 114 -11.35 -4.04 -14.50
C ASP A 114 -11.28 -2.75 -13.68
N LEU A 115 -11.05 -1.66 -14.39
CA LEU A 115 -11.20 -0.29 -13.92
C LEU A 115 -12.17 0.41 -14.85
N ARG A 116 -13.18 1.07 -14.32
CA ARG A 116 -14.15 1.83 -15.10
C ARG A 116 -14.70 3.02 -14.33
N CYS A 117 -15.30 3.97 -15.04
CA CYS A 117 -16.21 4.93 -14.45
C CYS A 117 -17.63 4.39 -14.58
N SER A 118 -18.33 4.16 -13.47
CA SER A 118 -19.67 3.54 -13.48
C SER A 118 -20.70 4.34 -14.28
N ASP A 119 -20.57 5.67 -14.30
CA ASP A 119 -21.48 6.56 -15.01
C ASP A 119 -21.08 6.82 -16.49
N HIS A 120 -19.81 6.56 -16.86
CA HIS A 120 -19.29 6.92 -18.19
C HIS A 120 -18.56 5.77 -18.92
N ASP A 121 -18.69 4.52 -18.47
CA ASP A 121 -18.10 3.37 -19.15
C ASP A 121 -18.63 3.18 -20.58
N TRP A 122 -19.89 3.50 -20.82
CA TRP A 122 -20.51 3.53 -22.15
C TRP A 122 -19.90 4.58 -23.11
N ASN A 123 -19.22 5.60 -22.57
CA ASN A 123 -18.43 6.60 -23.30
C ASN A 123 -16.96 6.17 -23.49
N GLY A 124 -16.61 4.96 -23.08
CA GLY A 124 -15.27 4.44 -23.20
C GLY A 124 -14.34 4.84 -22.04
N MET A 125 -14.86 5.34 -20.91
CA MET A 125 -14.08 5.63 -19.71
C MET A 125 -13.80 4.34 -18.95
N VAL A 126 -12.88 3.56 -19.48
CA VAL A 126 -12.45 2.26 -19.00
C VAL A 126 -10.93 2.16 -18.94
N GLY A 127 -10.45 1.27 -18.11
CA GLY A 127 -9.03 0.99 -17.93
C GLY A 127 -8.80 -0.40 -17.37
N GLY A 128 -7.63 -0.63 -16.83
CA GLY A 128 -7.26 -1.90 -16.22
C GLY A 128 -6.31 -1.72 -15.04
N ILE A 129 -6.26 -2.75 -14.23
CA ILE A 129 -5.33 -2.87 -13.11
C ILE A 129 -4.64 -4.22 -13.21
N THR A 130 -3.32 -4.23 -13.04
CA THR A 130 -2.53 -5.45 -12.89
C THR A 130 -1.88 -5.47 -11.51
N VAL A 131 -1.92 -6.61 -10.83
CA VAL A 131 -1.13 -6.90 -9.64
C VAL A 131 -0.15 -8.03 -9.98
N GLU A 132 1.14 -7.79 -9.82
CA GLU A 132 2.25 -8.72 -10.13
C GLU A 132 2.79 -9.40 -8.88
#